data_e64691cf6090a1d3cd7de7e88f3431b2
#
_entry.id   e64691cf6090a1d3cd7de7e88f3431b2
#
_cell.length_a   1.000
_cell.length_b   1.000
_cell.length_c   1.000
_cell.angle_alpha   90.00
_cell.angle_beta   90.00
_cell.angle_gamma   90.00
#
_symmetry.space_group_name_H-M   'P 1'
#
loop_
_entity.id
_entity.type
_entity.pdbx_description
1 polymer ?
#
loop_
_entity_poly.entity_id
_entity_poly.type
_entity_poly.pdbx_seq_one_letter_code
_entity_poly.pdbx_strand_id
1 'polypeptide(L)'
;PPTISVEPFLSHPGQITYLTHARDGSGRLFLVEKAGRIRVVQDGRVLEEPFLDIRRLIDAGPSERGLLSVAFAPDFADSGRFYVYYTGRRRGETVVARYRVRADGMTADPDTAEILLTVAQPAPNHNGGQLQFGPDGYLYIGLGDGGRAGDPWDNAESLDTLLGKLLRLDVSAMQGYAVPADNPFAGRPDARPEIWAYGLRNPWRFSFDRATGDLFIADVGQNRWEEIDYQPASSTGGEHYGWDTMEGSHCFEPAEGCDTTGKVMPVAEYSHQEGCSVTGGYVYRGAAYPFLDGIYFYGDFCTGRIWALQQQPDGSWQTAAVLDSGISIASFGEDEEGELYILDLKGDIFRLVGVQ
;
A
#
# COMPACT_ATOMS: atom_id res chain seq x y z
N PRO A 1 -19.44 -5.57 16.33
CA PRO A 1 -18.64 -4.64 15.50
C PRO A 1 -18.73 -3.22 16.06
N PRO A 2 -17.66 -2.42 15.88
CA PRO A 2 -17.69 -1.03 16.33
C PRO A 2 -18.66 -0.21 15.48
N THR A 3 -19.13 0.91 16.01
CA THR A 3 -19.85 1.92 15.24
C THR A 3 -18.87 3.01 14.83
N ILE A 4 -18.82 3.36 13.56
CA ILE A 4 -17.99 4.43 13.01
C ILE A 4 -18.80 5.35 12.11
N SER A 5 -18.27 6.55 11.90
CA SER A 5 -18.70 7.47 10.86
C SER A 5 -17.47 8.07 10.16
N VAL A 6 -17.69 8.86 9.11
CA VAL A 6 -16.65 9.63 8.44
C VAL A 6 -17.03 11.10 8.47
N GLU A 7 -16.06 11.95 8.79
CA GLU A 7 -16.24 13.40 8.83
C GLU A 7 -15.33 14.09 7.81
N PRO A 8 -15.83 15.07 7.05
CA PRO A 8 -15.00 15.85 6.13
C PRO A 8 -13.82 16.49 6.87
N PHE A 9 -12.63 16.29 6.33
CA PHE A 9 -11.40 16.90 6.86
C PHE A 9 -10.87 17.99 5.91
N LEU A 10 -10.73 17.64 4.63
CA LEU A 10 -10.12 18.52 3.64
C LEU A 10 -10.67 18.18 2.25
N SER A 11 -10.83 19.20 1.39
CA SER A 11 -11.07 19.00 -0.04
C SER A 11 -9.92 19.60 -0.83
N HIS A 12 -9.38 18.85 -1.79
CA HIS A 12 -8.27 19.26 -2.63
C HIS A 12 -8.61 19.00 -4.11
N PRO A 13 -8.40 19.98 -5.01
CA PRO A 13 -8.68 19.78 -6.43
C PRO A 13 -7.66 18.82 -7.05
N GLY A 14 -8.13 17.70 -7.58
CA GLY A 14 -7.32 16.71 -8.27
C GLY A 14 -7.40 15.31 -7.65
N GLN A 15 -6.90 14.34 -8.38
CA GLN A 15 -6.90 12.94 -7.93
C GLN A 15 -5.77 12.71 -6.91
N ILE A 16 -6.14 12.17 -5.75
CA ILE A 16 -5.22 11.84 -4.66
C ILE A 16 -5.11 10.32 -4.57
N THR A 17 -3.88 9.82 -4.50
CA THR A 17 -3.60 8.40 -4.43
C THR A 17 -3.17 7.96 -3.03
N TYR A 18 -2.61 8.84 -2.21
CA TYR A 18 -2.09 8.46 -0.89
C TYR A 18 -2.01 9.65 0.08
N LEU A 19 -2.05 9.34 1.37
CA LEU A 19 -1.79 10.28 2.47
C LEU A 19 -0.95 9.58 3.51
N THR A 20 0.07 10.26 4.02
CA THR A 20 0.93 9.75 5.09
C THR A 20 1.58 10.90 5.87
N HIS A 21 2.42 10.56 6.84
CA HIS A 21 3.21 11.47 7.65
C HIS A 21 4.71 11.07 7.66
N ALA A 22 5.58 11.95 8.10
CA ALA A 22 7.03 11.72 8.08
C ALA A 22 7.59 11.15 9.39
N ARG A 23 6.81 11.02 10.46
CA ARG A 23 7.27 10.65 11.81
C ARG A 23 8.39 11.56 12.33
N ASP A 24 8.36 12.83 11.94
CA ASP A 24 9.39 13.83 12.30
C ASP A 24 8.95 14.76 13.44
N GLY A 25 7.80 14.49 14.05
CA GLY A 25 7.19 15.27 15.12
C GLY A 25 6.59 16.61 14.66
N SER A 26 6.50 16.82 13.34
CA SER A 26 5.95 18.08 12.79
C SER A 26 4.43 18.11 12.72
N GLY A 27 3.77 16.96 12.81
CA GLY A 27 2.33 16.82 12.62
C GLY A 27 1.86 17.09 11.17
N ARG A 28 2.81 17.22 10.22
CA ARG A 28 2.50 17.43 8.81
C ARG A 28 1.96 16.17 8.16
N LEU A 29 0.93 16.32 7.32
CA LEU A 29 0.47 15.27 6.43
C LEU A 29 0.97 15.56 5.01
N PHE A 30 1.25 14.49 4.28
CA PHE A 30 1.72 14.55 2.90
C PHE A 30 0.68 13.90 1.98
N LEU A 31 0.10 14.71 1.09
CA LEU A 31 -0.86 14.26 0.09
C LEU A 31 -0.13 13.97 -1.22
N VAL A 32 -0.36 12.78 -1.76
CA VAL A 32 0.20 12.36 -3.04
C VAL A 32 -0.85 12.59 -4.13
N GLU A 33 -0.60 13.55 -5.02
CA GLU A 33 -1.40 13.76 -6.23
C GLU A 33 -0.97 12.77 -7.31
N LYS A 34 -1.92 12.05 -7.86
CA LYS A 34 -1.70 11.11 -8.97
C LYS A 34 -0.88 11.70 -10.12
N ALA A 35 -1.08 12.99 -10.39
CA ALA A 35 -0.40 13.72 -11.46
C ALA A 35 1.11 13.92 -11.23
N GLY A 36 1.62 13.71 -10.01
CA GLY A 36 3.07 13.77 -9.74
C GLY A 36 3.49 14.90 -8.83
N ARG A 37 2.64 15.41 -7.93
CA ARG A 37 3.02 16.30 -6.84
C ARG A 37 2.78 15.65 -5.49
N ILE A 38 3.62 16.02 -4.52
CA ILE A 38 3.37 15.78 -3.11
C ILE A 38 3.08 17.13 -2.48
N ARG A 39 1.94 17.24 -1.79
CA ARG A 39 1.50 18.44 -1.10
C ARG A 39 1.64 18.25 0.41
N VAL A 40 1.94 19.33 1.11
CA VAL A 40 1.92 19.34 2.58
C VAL A 40 0.58 19.87 3.07
N VAL A 41 -0.02 19.18 4.02
CA VAL A 41 -1.12 19.68 4.84
C VAL A 41 -0.57 20.01 6.21
N GLN A 42 -0.76 21.25 6.63
CA GLN A 42 -0.40 21.74 7.95
C GLN A 42 -1.55 22.58 8.52
N ASP A 43 -1.89 22.36 9.77
CA ASP A 43 -3.00 23.05 10.46
C ASP A 43 -4.32 22.97 9.66
N GLY A 44 -4.59 21.80 9.06
CA GLY A 44 -5.81 21.55 8.27
C GLY A 44 -5.84 22.26 6.92
N ARG A 45 -4.71 22.76 6.40
CA ARG A 45 -4.63 23.49 5.13
C ARG A 45 -3.53 22.92 4.24
N VAL A 46 -3.82 22.83 2.95
CA VAL A 46 -2.81 22.51 1.93
C VAL A 46 -1.91 23.72 1.71
N LEU A 47 -0.61 23.57 1.85
CA LEU A 47 0.36 24.62 1.54
C LEU A 47 0.42 24.89 0.04
N GLU A 48 0.64 26.15 -0.34
CA GLU A 48 0.66 26.57 -1.74
C GLU A 48 1.82 25.94 -2.51
N GLU A 49 3.01 25.93 -1.93
CA GLU A 49 4.19 25.33 -2.55
C GLU A 49 4.17 23.79 -2.37
N PRO A 50 4.33 23.01 -3.45
CA PRO A 50 4.40 21.56 -3.32
C PRO A 50 5.69 21.13 -2.62
N PHE A 51 5.61 20.09 -1.79
CA PHE A 51 6.80 19.44 -1.21
C PHE A 51 7.71 18.86 -2.29
N LEU A 52 7.13 18.20 -3.30
CA LEU A 52 7.83 17.68 -4.48
C LEU A 52 6.96 17.87 -5.72
N ASP A 53 7.54 18.29 -6.85
CA ASP A 53 6.86 18.34 -8.16
C ASP A 53 7.70 17.59 -9.21
N ILE A 54 7.23 16.40 -9.58
CA ILE A 54 7.85 15.53 -10.60
C ILE A 54 6.89 15.19 -11.73
N ARG A 55 5.85 16.00 -11.95
CA ARG A 55 4.84 15.78 -13.01
C ARG A 55 5.44 15.50 -14.39
N ARG A 56 6.61 16.07 -14.69
CA ARG A 56 7.33 15.83 -15.94
C ARG A 56 7.76 14.37 -16.17
N LEU A 57 7.90 13.61 -15.07
CA LEU A 57 8.36 12.22 -15.09
C LEU A 57 7.21 11.20 -15.11
N ILE A 58 5.99 11.64 -14.77
CA ILE A 58 4.86 10.77 -14.46
C ILE A 58 4.01 10.48 -15.68
N ASP A 59 3.66 9.22 -15.88
CA ASP A 59 2.51 8.78 -16.66
C ASP A 59 1.29 8.70 -15.73
N ALA A 60 0.47 9.74 -15.71
CA ALA A 60 -0.77 9.78 -14.95
C ALA A 60 -2.00 9.39 -15.80
N GLY A 61 -1.79 8.59 -16.83
CA GLY A 61 -2.83 8.14 -17.76
C GLY A 61 -3.85 7.19 -17.11
N PRO A 62 -4.19 6.06 -17.75
CA PRO A 62 -5.33 5.24 -17.32
C PRO A 62 -5.23 4.79 -15.86
N SER A 63 -6.35 4.53 -15.30
CA SER A 63 -6.78 4.24 -13.94
C SER A 63 -5.70 4.10 -12.83
N GLU A 64 -4.75 3.19 -12.92
CA GLU A 64 -3.80 2.87 -11.84
C GLU A 64 -2.45 3.59 -11.96
N ARG A 65 -2.13 4.16 -13.12
CA ARG A 65 -0.85 4.84 -13.35
C ARG A 65 -0.79 6.20 -12.70
N GLY A 66 0.38 6.58 -12.21
CA GLY A 66 0.61 7.88 -11.60
C GLY A 66 1.75 7.90 -10.61
N LEU A 67 1.81 8.94 -9.78
CA LEU A 67 2.53 8.94 -8.51
C LEU A 67 1.62 8.25 -7.48
N LEU A 68 2.05 7.12 -6.92
CA LEU A 68 1.16 6.22 -6.19
C LEU A 68 1.39 6.23 -4.68
N SER A 69 2.62 6.48 -4.22
CA SER A 69 2.93 6.59 -2.79
C SER A 69 4.23 7.33 -2.52
N VAL A 70 4.42 7.68 -1.26
CA VAL A 70 5.64 8.21 -0.67
C VAL A 70 5.90 7.50 0.66
N ALA A 71 7.16 7.20 0.95
CA ALA A 71 7.60 6.70 2.24
C ALA A 71 8.79 7.51 2.75
N PHE A 72 8.73 7.95 3.99
CA PHE A 72 9.82 8.68 4.64
C PHE A 72 10.73 7.71 5.37
N ALA A 73 12.05 7.92 5.25
CA ALA A 73 13.02 7.10 5.97
C ALA A 73 12.77 7.14 7.49
N PRO A 74 13.04 6.07 8.24
CA PRO A 74 12.88 6.08 9.69
C PRO A 74 13.68 7.20 10.39
N ASP A 75 14.79 7.62 9.77
CA ASP A 75 15.65 8.72 10.21
C ASP A 75 15.42 10.03 9.42
N PHE A 76 14.22 10.21 8.84
CA PHE A 76 13.91 11.35 7.96
C PHE A 76 14.22 12.70 8.59
N ALA A 77 13.91 12.88 9.89
CA ALA A 77 14.19 14.12 10.61
C ALA A 77 15.67 14.55 10.51
N ASP A 78 16.59 13.58 10.46
CA ASP A 78 18.02 13.83 10.38
C ASP A 78 18.56 13.74 8.95
N SER A 79 18.10 12.73 8.19
CA SER A 79 18.63 12.41 6.86
C SER A 79 17.98 13.19 5.72
N GLY A 80 16.73 13.61 5.91
CA GLY A 80 15.88 14.22 4.88
C GLY A 80 15.55 13.29 3.73
N ARG A 81 15.75 11.97 3.87
CA ARG A 81 15.55 10.99 2.79
C ARG A 81 14.10 10.53 2.76
N PHE A 82 13.54 10.46 1.55
CA PHE A 82 12.23 9.86 1.30
C PHE A 82 12.21 9.18 -0.07
N TYR A 83 11.21 8.33 -0.28
CA TYR A 83 11.10 7.44 -1.42
C TYR A 83 9.74 7.61 -2.05
N VAL A 84 9.69 7.54 -3.38
CA VAL A 84 8.43 7.62 -4.14
C VAL A 84 8.30 6.44 -5.08
N TYR A 85 7.06 6.00 -5.27
CA TYR A 85 6.70 5.00 -6.27
C TYR A 85 5.85 5.66 -7.34
N TYR A 86 6.26 5.55 -8.60
CA TYR A 86 5.50 6.13 -9.70
C TYR A 86 5.60 5.32 -10.99
N THR A 87 4.64 5.57 -11.89
CA THR A 87 4.68 5.07 -13.26
C THR A 87 5.43 6.06 -14.14
N GLY A 88 6.49 5.61 -14.80
CA GLY A 88 7.34 6.42 -15.65
C GLY A 88 6.69 6.79 -16.98
N ARG A 89 6.87 8.05 -17.40
CA ARG A 89 6.19 8.64 -18.56
C ARG A 89 6.54 8.00 -19.90
N ARG A 90 7.73 7.42 -20.01
CA ARG A 90 8.24 6.97 -21.33
C ARG A 90 7.72 5.60 -21.73
N ARG A 91 7.64 4.66 -20.81
CA ARG A 91 7.33 3.26 -21.07
C ARG A 91 6.24 2.69 -20.20
N GLY A 92 5.72 3.50 -19.24
CA GLY A 92 4.77 3.03 -18.25
C GLY A 92 5.40 2.07 -17.22
N GLU A 93 6.72 2.07 -17.10
CA GLU A 93 7.48 1.28 -16.14
C GLU A 93 7.21 1.75 -14.71
N THR A 94 7.25 0.84 -13.77
CA THR A 94 7.35 1.19 -12.35
C THR A 94 8.73 1.73 -12.03
N VAL A 95 8.77 2.85 -11.31
CA VAL A 95 10.00 3.45 -10.81
C VAL A 95 9.87 3.68 -9.31
N VAL A 96 10.87 3.20 -8.56
CA VAL A 96 11.09 3.57 -7.16
C VAL A 96 12.33 4.44 -7.08
N ALA A 97 12.16 5.66 -6.57
CA ALA A 97 13.25 6.64 -6.51
C ALA A 97 13.37 7.25 -5.12
N ARG A 98 14.61 7.52 -4.71
CA ARG A 98 14.97 8.26 -3.49
C ARG A 98 15.19 9.72 -3.82
N TYR A 99 14.69 10.59 -2.94
CA TYR A 99 14.87 12.04 -2.95
C TYR A 99 15.36 12.53 -1.61
N ARG A 100 15.75 13.81 -1.57
CA ARG A 100 16.11 14.51 -0.33
C ARG A 100 15.33 15.81 -0.20
N VAL A 101 14.98 16.12 1.04
CA VAL A 101 14.43 17.42 1.40
C VAL A 101 15.56 18.48 1.33
N ARG A 102 15.19 19.70 0.98
CA ARG A 102 16.09 20.86 1.03
C ARG A 102 16.40 21.26 2.49
N ALA A 103 17.40 22.10 2.65
CA ALA A 103 17.81 22.57 3.98
C ALA A 103 16.71 23.34 4.74
N ASP A 104 15.68 23.83 4.04
CA ASP A 104 14.52 24.48 4.64
C ASP A 104 13.56 23.48 5.34
N GLY A 105 13.70 22.18 5.09
CA GLY A 105 12.83 21.14 5.62
C GLY A 105 11.41 21.14 5.04
N MET A 106 11.09 22.07 4.14
CA MET A 106 9.73 22.31 3.63
C MET A 106 9.51 21.81 2.21
N THR A 107 10.58 21.77 1.41
CA THR A 107 10.51 21.36 0.00
C THR A 107 11.59 20.34 -0.31
N ALA A 108 11.31 19.47 -1.28
CA ALA A 108 12.28 18.52 -1.78
C ALA A 108 12.94 19.04 -3.06
N ASP A 109 14.16 18.59 -3.30
CA ASP A 109 14.88 18.93 -4.52
C ASP A 109 14.66 17.83 -5.58
N PRO A 110 13.91 18.11 -6.66
CA PRO A 110 13.65 17.12 -7.71
C PRO A 110 14.93 16.69 -8.45
N ASP A 111 16.01 17.46 -8.36
CA ASP A 111 17.30 17.13 -9.00
C ASP A 111 18.16 16.19 -8.15
N THR A 112 17.74 15.88 -6.90
CA THR A 112 18.37 14.86 -6.04
C THR A 112 17.90 13.44 -6.31
N ALA A 113 17.09 13.23 -7.34
CA ALA A 113 16.51 11.94 -7.69
C ALA A 113 17.58 10.86 -7.91
N GLU A 114 17.46 9.78 -7.17
CA GLU A 114 18.22 8.56 -7.39
C GLU A 114 17.24 7.41 -7.63
N ILE A 115 17.29 6.85 -8.84
CA ILE A 115 16.46 5.68 -9.19
C ILE A 115 17.06 4.44 -8.52
N LEU A 116 16.30 3.82 -7.63
CA LEU A 116 16.69 2.59 -6.95
C LEU A 116 16.24 1.35 -7.75
N LEU A 117 15.01 1.38 -8.27
CA LEU A 117 14.42 0.23 -8.96
C LEU A 117 13.61 0.71 -10.17
N THR A 118 13.73 -0.03 -11.26
CA THR A 118 12.86 0.10 -12.44
C THR A 118 12.36 -1.28 -12.85
N VAL A 119 11.03 -1.42 -12.95
CA VAL A 119 10.39 -2.68 -13.34
C VAL A 119 9.51 -2.43 -14.56
N ALA A 120 9.75 -3.19 -15.63
CA ALA A 120 8.92 -3.12 -16.83
C ALA A 120 7.50 -3.60 -16.51
N GLN A 121 6.50 -2.85 -16.99
CA GLN A 121 5.09 -3.19 -16.81
C GLN A 121 4.52 -3.65 -18.16
N PRO A 122 4.11 -4.92 -18.29
CA PRO A 122 3.62 -5.45 -19.57
C PRO A 122 2.22 -4.91 -19.94
N ALA A 123 1.44 -4.43 -18.97
CA ALA A 123 0.14 -3.83 -19.19
C ALA A 123 -0.05 -2.54 -18.33
N PRO A 124 -1.11 -1.73 -18.60
CA PRO A 124 -1.31 -0.47 -17.89
C PRO A 124 -1.98 -0.59 -16.51
N ASN A 125 -2.36 -1.78 -16.11
CA ASN A 125 -3.05 -2.08 -14.84
C ASN A 125 -2.22 -3.04 -13.96
N HIS A 126 -2.68 -3.30 -12.75
CA HIS A 126 -2.01 -4.06 -11.69
C HIS A 126 -0.61 -3.49 -11.38
N ASN A 127 -0.58 -2.19 -11.18
CA ASN A 127 0.68 -1.51 -10.90
C ASN A 127 1.11 -1.63 -9.43
N GLY A 128 0.24 -2.10 -8.52
CA GLY A 128 0.49 -2.03 -7.09
C GLY A 128 0.66 -0.57 -6.64
N GLY A 129 1.79 -0.26 -5.99
CA GLY A 129 2.20 1.14 -5.82
C GLY A 129 2.46 1.59 -4.39
N GLN A 130 2.29 0.73 -3.40
CA GLN A 130 2.56 1.09 -2.02
C GLN A 130 4.03 0.93 -1.67
N LEU A 131 4.57 1.95 -0.98
CA LEU A 131 5.82 1.93 -0.24
C LEU A 131 5.54 2.09 1.25
N GLN A 132 6.19 1.31 2.08
CA GLN A 132 6.20 1.53 3.53
C GLN A 132 7.47 0.96 4.16
N PHE A 133 8.00 1.63 5.18
CA PHE A 133 9.04 1.05 6.00
C PHE A 133 8.42 0.09 7.01
N GLY A 134 8.97 -1.11 7.08
CA GLY A 134 8.62 -2.08 8.11
C GLY A 134 9.18 -1.73 9.48
N PRO A 135 8.74 -2.43 10.53
CA PRO A 135 9.27 -2.25 11.89
C PRO A 135 10.76 -2.58 12.01
N ASP A 136 11.30 -3.33 11.06
CA ASP A 136 12.71 -3.70 10.91
C ASP A 136 13.57 -2.63 10.24
N GLY A 137 12.96 -1.53 9.79
CA GLY A 137 13.62 -0.39 9.15
C GLY A 137 13.94 -0.59 7.67
N TYR A 138 13.53 -1.68 7.04
CA TYR A 138 13.66 -1.91 5.61
C TYR A 138 12.47 -1.36 4.83
N LEU A 139 12.69 -1.05 3.56
CA LEU A 139 11.66 -0.56 2.65
C LEU A 139 10.93 -1.74 1.99
N TYR A 140 9.60 -1.81 2.20
CA TYR A 140 8.72 -2.75 1.53
C TYR A 140 8.04 -2.09 0.33
N ILE A 141 7.89 -2.87 -0.76
CA ILE A 141 7.38 -2.38 -2.05
C ILE A 141 6.38 -3.40 -2.60
N GLY A 142 5.13 -3.00 -2.78
CA GLY A 142 4.10 -3.83 -3.40
C GLY A 142 4.06 -3.64 -4.91
N LEU A 143 4.21 -4.73 -5.67
CA LEU A 143 4.07 -4.77 -7.13
C LEU A 143 3.00 -5.78 -7.54
N GLY A 144 2.11 -5.36 -8.43
CA GLY A 144 1.17 -6.28 -9.05
C GLY A 144 1.81 -7.21 -10.09
N ASP A 145 1.04 -8.16 -10.60
CA ASP A 145 1.47 -9.18 -11.55
C ASP A 145 1.81 -8.64 -12.95
N GLY A 146 1.58 -7.34 -13.19
CA GLY A 146 1.87 -6.67 -14.46
C GLY A 146 0.64 -6.55 -15.36
N GLY A 147 -0.53 -6.97 -14.89
CA GLY A 147 -1.82 -6.65 -15.49
C GLY A 147 -2.41 -7.72 -16.39
N ARG A 148 -3.57 -7.40 -16.95
CA ARG A 148 -4.49 -8.28 -17.66
C ARG A 148 -5.16 -9.31 -16.76
N ALA A 149 -6.03 -10.13 -17.39
CA ALA A 149 -6.77 -11.17 -16.69
C ALA A 149 -5.94 -12.44 -16.59
N GLY A 150 -5.97 -13.11 -15.42
CA GLY A 150 -5.40 -14.45 -15.22
C GLY A 150 -3.88 -14.53 -15.39
N ASP A 151 -3.17 -13.48 -15.00
CA ASP A 151 -1.70 -13.41 -15.03
C ASP A 151 -1.05 -14.12 -16.25
N PRO A 152 -1.30 -13.65 -17.48
CA PRO A 152 -0.92 -14.39 -18.70
C PRO A 152 0.59 -14.57 -18.89
N TRP A 153 1.38 -14.02 -18.00
CA TRP A 153 2.85 -14.13 -17.99
C TRP A 153 3.39 -14.95 -16.82
N ASP A 154 2.48 -15.49 -15.97
CA ASP A 154 2.85 -16.31 -14.80
C ASP A 154 3.81 -15.56 -13.85
N ASN A 155 3.59 -14.25 -13.73
CA ASN A 155 4.47 -13.40 -12.94
C ASN A 155 4.30 -13.60 -11.45
N ALA A 156 3.08 -13.82 -10.97
CA ALA A 156 2.79 -13.86 -9.54
C ALA A 156 3.48 -15.03 -8.83
N GLU A 157 3.47 -16.23 -9.43
CA GLU A 157 4.11 -17.42 -8.87
C GLU A 157 5.61 -17.52 -9.22
N SER A 158 6.05 -16.94 -10.36
CA SER A 158 7.46 -16.99 -10.79
C SER A 158 8.38 -16.20 -9.84
N LEU A 159 9.45 -16.82 -9.34
CA LEU A 159 10.42 -16.19 -8.46
C LEU A 159 11.56 -15.47 -9.23
N ASP A 160 11.58 -15.52 -10.56
CA ASP A 160 12.60 -14.86 -11.39
C ASP A 160 12.23 -13.42 -11.79
N THR A 161 11.01 -12.99 -11.47
CA THR A 161 10.48 -11.63 -11.69
C THR A 161 10.12 -10.92 -10.39
N LEU A 162 10.07 -9.59 -10.44
CA LEU A 162 9.64 -8.76 -9.31
C LEU A 162 8.13 -8.43 -9.34
N LEU A 163 7.43 -8.84 -10.40
CA LEU A 163 5.98 -8.62 -10.53
C LEU A 163 5.19 -9.63 -9.71
N GLY A 164 4.04 -9.22 -9.16
CA GLY A 164 3.21 -10.04 -8.28
C GLY A 164 3.85 -10.34 -6.92
N LYS A 165 4.55 -9.35 -6.35
CA LYS A 165 5.42 -9.53 -5.19
C LYS A 165 5.27 -8.41 -4.16
N LEU A 166 5.60 -8.74 -2.93
CA LEU A 166 6.09 -7.81 -1.94
C LEU A 166 7.60 -7.93 -1.86
N LEU A 167 8.32 -6.84 -2.06
CA LEU A 167 9.78 -6.78 -1.98
C LEU A 167 10.20 -6.19 -0.64
N ARG A 168 11.43 -6.51 -0.17
CA ARG A 168 12.04 -5.95 1.04
C ARG A 168 13.50 -5.58 0.75
N LEU A 169 13.82 -4.29 0.90
CA LEU A 169 15.10 -3.71 0.52
C LEU A 169 15.73 -2.93 1.66
N ASP A 170 17.04 -3.05 1.82
CA ASP A 170 17.85 -2.14 2.64
C ASP A 170 18.27 -0.92 1.83
N VAL A 171 17.72 0.23 2.17
CA VAL A 171 17.98 1.53 1.53
C VAL A 171 18.76 2.48 2.45
N SER A 172 19.38 1.95 3.50
CA SER A 172 20.15 2.73 4.48
C SER A 172 21.41 3.36 3.89
N ALA A 173 22.01 2.71 2.89
CA ALA A 173 23.21 3.21 2.21
C ALA A 173 22.97 4.54 1.49
N MET A 174 24.04 5.30 1.28
CA MET A 174 24.01 6.61 0.61
C MET A 174 23.64 6.50 -0.88
N GLN A 175 23.89 5.35 -1.51
CA GLN A 175 23.60 5.07 -2.92
C GLN A 175 23.11 3.64 -3.08
N GLY A 176 22.18 3.46 -4.04
CA GLY A 176 21.58 2.15 -4.35
C GLY A 176 20.76 1.58 -3.20
N TYR A 177 20.59 0.28 -3.25
CA TYR A 177 20.03 -0.54 -2.19
C TYR A 177 20.83 -1.83 -2.02
N ALA A 178 20.67 -2.47 -0.89
CA ALA A 178 21.13 -3.82 -0.64
C ALA A 178 19.92 -4.76 -0.41
N VAL A 179 20.14 -6.04 -0.61
CA VAL A 179 19.18 -7.06 -0.22
C VAL A 179 19.53 -7.52 1.20
N PRO A 180 18.59 -7.45 2.15
CA PRO A 180 18.80 -7.99 3.49
C PRO A 180 19.19 -9.48 3.42
N ALA A 181 20.21 -9.86 4.18
CA ALA A 181 20.74 -11.23 4.15
C ALA A 181 19.74 -12.30 4.63
N ASP A 182 18.76 -11.87 5.40
CA ASP A 182 17.66 -12.67 5.93
C ASP A 182 16.39 -12.65 5.06
N ASN A 183 16.45 -12.07 3.84
CA ASN A 183 15.37 -12.25 2.87
C ASN A 183 15.23 -13.73 2.51
N PRO A 184 13.99 -14.26 2.38
CA PRO A 184 13.72 -15.69 2.24
C PRO A 184 14.36 -16.33 1.01
N PHE A 185 14.60 -15.54 -0.02
CA PHE A 185 15.19 -15.99 -1.28
C PHE A 185 16.64 -15.50 -1.48
N ALA A 186 17.24 -14.85 -0.48
CA ALA A 186 18.65 -14.45 -0.54
C ALA A 186 19.56 -15.67 -0.75
N GLY A 187 20.47 -15.58 -1.73
CA GLY A 187 21.39 -16.68 -2.05
C GLY A 187 20.81 -17.80 -2.92
N ARG A 188 19.55 -17.74 -3.32
CA ARG A 188 18.97 -18.66 -4.29
C ARG A 188 19.26 -18.19 -5.73
N PRO A 189 19.89 -19.03 -6.57
CA PRO A 189 20.23 -18.63 -7.96
C PRO A 189 19.03 -18.61 -8.90
N ASP A 190 17.92 -19.23 -8.52
CA ASP A 190 16.69 -19.38 -9.29
C ASP A 190 15.58 -18.41 -8.83
N ALA A 191 15.91 -17.43 -7.99
CA ALA A 191 14.94 -16.48 -7.45
C ALA A 191 15.55 -15.08 -7.33
N ARG A 192 14.68 -14.08 -7.44
CA ARG A 192 15.04 -12.69 -7.16
C ARG A 192 15.20 -12.50 -5.64
N PRO A 193 16.37 -12.10 -5.18
CA PRO A 193 16.67 -12.03 -3.74
C PRO A 193 15.92 -10.89 -3.03
N GLU A 194 15.37 -9.92 -3.78
CA GLU A 194 14.56 -8.82 -3.26
C GLU A 194 13.20 -9.27 -2.72
N ILE A 195 12.72 -10.45 -3.15
CA ILE A 195 11.37 -10.93 -2.84
C ILE A 195 11.25 -11.23 -1.34
N TRP A 196 10.19 -10.68 -0.72
CA TRP A 196 9.74 -10.98 0.62
C TRP A 196 8.57 -11.97 0.63
N ALA A 197 7.54 -11.72 -0.22
CA ALA A 197 6.40 -12.59 -0.42
C ALA A 197 5.96 -12.56 -1.89
N TYR A 198 5.18 -13.55 -2.33
CA TYR A 198 4.80 -13.71 -3.73
C TYR A 198 3.40 -14.30 -3.91
N GLY A 199 2.96 -14.45 -5.15
CA GLY A 199 1.62 -14.92 -5.45
C GLY A 199 0.55 -13.86 -5.19
N LEU A 200 0.87 -12.59 -5.49
CA LEU A 200 -0.02 -11.44 -5.36
C LEU A 200 -0.48 -10.98 -6.74
N ARG A 201 -1.74 -10.57 -6.86
CA ARG A 201 -2.31 -10.07 -8.10
C ARG A 201 -2.08 -8.58 -8.28
N ASN A 202 -2.60 -7.78 -7.39
CA ASN A 202 -2.48 -6.32 -7.38
C ASN A 202 -2.58 -5.79 -5.94
N PRO A 203 -1.54 -5.95 -5.13
CA PRO A 203 -1.51 -5.48 -3.76
C PRO A 203 -1.54 -3.95 -3.75
N TRP A 204 -2.76 -3.40 -3.77
CA TRP A 204 -2.97 -1.96 -3.92
C TRP A 204 -2.45 -1.19 -2.72
N ARG A 205 -2.86 -1.60 -1.50
CA ARG A 205 -2.31 -1.06 -0.26
C ARG A 205 -1.97 -2.18 0.70
N PHE A 206 -0.91 -1.97 1.44
CA PHE A 206 -0.55 -2.77 2.61
C PHE A 206 -0.15 -1.83 3.75
N SER A 207 -0.23 -2.30 4.96
CA SER A 207 0.19 -1.53 6.13
C SER A 207 0.72 -2.42 7.24
N PHE A 208 1.68 -1.89 7.98
CA PHE A 208 2.13 -2.49 9.23
C PHE A 208 1.33 -1.90 10.40
N ASP A 209 0.85 -2.76 11.27
CA ASP A 209 0.36 -2.30 12.57
C ASP A 209 1.53 -1.69 13.35
N ARG A 210 1.43 -0.40 13.63
CA ARG A 210 2.51 0.36 14.32
C ARG A 210 2.83 -0.13 15.73
N ALA A 211 1.91 -0.87 16.38
CA ALA A 211 2.07 -1.40 17.73
C ALA A 211 2.64 -2.82 17.76
N THR A 212 2.22 -3.70 16.85
CA THR A 212 2.61 -5.11 16.85
C THR A 212 3.67 -5.44 15.80
N GLY A 213 3.70 -4.68 14.69
CA GLY A 213 4.51 -4.97 13.51
C GLY A 213 3.89 -5.97 12.55
N ASP A 214 2.66 -6.39 12.79
CA ASP A 214 1.94 -7.28 11.89
C ASP A 214 1.63 -6.58 10.57
N LEU A 215 1.68 -7.33 9.48
CA LEU A 215 1.45 -6.82 8.13
C LEU A 215 0.08 -7.27 7.61
N PHE A 216 -0.67 -6.32 7.06
CA PHE A 216 -1.91 -6.55 6.33
C PHE A 216 -1.74 -6.12 4.88
N ILE A 217 -2.15 -6.96 3.93
CA ILE A 217 -2.05 -6.71 2.50
C ILE A 217 -3.47 -6.80 1.92
N ALA A 218 -3.90 -5.78 1.18
CA ALA A 218 -5.13 -5.83 0.42
C ALA A 218 -4.79 -6.14 -1.04
N ASP A 219 -5.11 -7.34 -1.47
CA ASP A 219 -4.86 -7.81 -2.83
C ASP A 219 -6.14 -7.80 -3.65
N VAL A 220 -6.15 -7.02 -4.72
CA VAL A 220 -7.33 -6.85 -5.58
C VAL A 220 -7.54 -8.09 -6.43
N GLY A 221 -8.67 -8.74 -6.24
CA GLY A 221 -9.08 -9.92 -6.97
C GLY A 221 -9.48 -9.65 -8.42
N GLN A 222 -9.89 -10.70 -9.14
CA GLN A 222 -10.16 -10.56 -10.56
C GLN A 222 -11.65 -10.50 -10.89
N ASN A 223 -12.42 -11.49 -10.47
CA ASN A 223 -13.80 -11.66 -10.94
C ASN A 223 -14.81 -11.89 -9.84
N ARG A 224 -14.38 -12.41 -8.69
CA ARG A 224 -15.33 -12.94 -7.68
C ARG A 224 -15.01 -12.53 -6.28
N TRP A 225 -13.73 -12.45 -5.90
CA TRP A 225 -13.30 -12.32 -4.53
C TRP A 225 -12.25 -11.24 -4.39
N GLU A 226 -12.39 -10.44 -3.34
CA GLU A 226 -11.39 -9.49 -2.84
C GLU A 226 -10.87 -10.02 -1.52
N GLU A 227 -9.58 -9.77 -1.20
CA GLU A 227 -8.95 -10.40 -0.04
C GLU A 227 -8.08 -9.48 0.78
N ILE A 228 -7.96 -9.82 2.06
CA ILE A 228 -6.98 -9.26 2.99
C ILE A 228 -6.10 -10.39 3.47
N ASP A 229 -4.83 -10.30 3.15
CA ASP A 229 -3.80 -11.19 3.63
C ASP A 229 -3.17 -10.66 4.90
N TYR A 230 -2.66 -11.57 5.70
CA TYR A 230 -2.02 -11.26 6.98
C TYR A 230 -0.69 -11.97 7.12
N GLN A 231 0.26 -11.26 7.69
CA GLN A 231 1.56 -11.80 8.04
C GLN A 231 1.93 -11.34 9.46
N PRO A 232 2.16 -12.26 10.42
CA PRO A 232 2.55 -11.88 11.76
C PRO A 232 3.93 -11.24 11.77
N ALA A 233 4.21 -10.35 12.71
CA ALA A 233 5.51 -9.70 12.88
C ALA A 233 6.68 -10.69 13.07
N SER A 234 6.38 -11.93 13.48
CA SER A 234 7.35 -13.02 13.64
C SER A 234 7.69 -13.74 12.33
N SER A 235 7.04 -13.38 11.21
CA SER A 235 7.33 -14.01 9.92
C SER A 235 8.77 -13.76 9.48
N THR A 236 9.31 -14.74 8.78
CA THR A 236 10.63 -14.69 8.12
C THR A 236 10.52 -14.51 6.61
N GLY A 237 9.32 -14.19 6.11
CA GLY A 237 9.04 -14.05 4.69
C GLY A 237 8.91 -15.38 3.95
N GLY A 238 8.62 -15.30 2.65
CA GLY A 238 8.45 -16.45 1.77
C GLY A 238 7.02 -16.92 1.62
N GLU A 239 6.04 -16.19 2.18
CA GLU A 239 4.62 -16.51 2.02
C GLU A 239 4.21 -16.47 0.55
N HIS A 240 3.40 -17.47 0.17
CA HIS A 240 2.75 -17.59 -1.13
C HIS A 240 1.26 -17.36 -0.97
N TYR A 241 0.76 -16.23 -1.47
CA TYR A 241 -0.65 -15.82 -1.30
C TYR A 241 -1.62 -16.40 -2.34
N GLY A 242 -1.11 -17.15 -3.32
CA GLY A 242 -1.93 -18.09 -4.11
C GLY A 242 -2.33 -17.66 -5.50
N TRP A 243 -2.25 -16.39 -5.87
CA TRP A 243 -2.54 -15.93 -7.22
C TRP A 243 -1.52 -16.50 -8.23
N ASP A 244 -1.90 -17.06 -9.39
CA ASP A 244 -3.25 -17.13 -9.98
C ASP A 244 -3.93 -18.51 -9.82
N THR A 245 -3.31 -19.40 -9.06
CA THR A 245 -3.97 -20.67 -8.71
C THR A 245 -5.25 -20.42 -7.90
N MET A 246 -5.26 -19.38 -7.08
CA MET A 246 -6.37 -19.02 -6.19
C MET A 246 -6.78 -17.55 -6.35
N GLU A 247 -8.06 -17.25 -6.06
CA GLU A 247 -8.64 -15.93 -5.87
C GLU A 247 -9.38 -15.95 -4.52
N GLY A 248 -8.86 -15.23 -3.52
CA GLY A 248 -9.26 -15.45 -2.14
C GLY A 248 -8.94 -16.87 -1.67
N SER A 249 -9.84 -17.47 -0.92
CA SER A 249 -9.73 -18.87 -0.49
C SER A 249 -10.27 -19.87 -1.53
N HIS A 250 -10.50 -19.46 -2.77
CA HIS A 250 -11.16 -20.21 -3.82
C HIS A 250 -10.22 -20.54 -4.97
N CYS A 251 -10.41 -21.71 -5.59
CA CYS A 251 -9.69 -22.07 -6.81
C CYS A 251 -10.03 -21.10 -7.96
N PHE A 252 -9.00 -20.59 -8.65
CA PHE A 252 -9.16 -19.75 -9.85
C PHE A 252 -8.71 -20.50 -11.11
N GLU A 253 -7.46 -20.92 -11.19
CA GLU A 253 -6.93 -21.70 -12.33
C GLU A 253 -6.09 -22.89 -11.84
N PRO A 254 -6.63 -24.13 -11.90
CA PRO A 254 -7.96 -24.52 -12.40
C PRO A 254 -9.11 -24.09 -11.46
N ALA A 255 -10.32 -23.92 -12.01
CA ALA A 255 -11.49 -23.47 -11.28
C ALA A 255 -11.96 -24.43 -10.17
N GLU A 256 -11.52 -25.70 -10.21
CA GLU A 256 -11.79 -26.72 -9.20
C GLU A 256 -10.57 -27.63 -9.00
N GLY A 257 -10.36 -28.05 -7.75
CA GLY A 257 -9.29 -29.00 -7.41
C GLY A 257 -7.88 -28.43 -7.54
N CYS A 258 -7.71 -27.12 -7.37
CA CYS A 258 -6.41 -26.46 -7.40
C CYS A 258 -5.50 -26.93 -6.26
N ASP A 259 -4.21 -26.82 -6.44
CA ASP A 259 -3.22 -27.15 -5.41
C ASP A 259 -3.07 -25.97 -4.43
N THR A 260 -3.51 -26.16 -3.22
CA THR A 260 -3.40 -25.18 -2.12
C THR A 260 -2.18 -25.40 -1.23
N THR A 261 -1.33 -26.38 -1.56
CA THR A 261 -0.17 -26.74 -0.75
C THR A 261 0.82 -25.58 -0.64
N GLY A 262 1.12 -25.17 0.59
CA GLY A 262 2.07 -24.08 0.87
C GLY A 262 1.54 -22.68 0.59
N LYS A 263 0.27 -22.54 0.19
CA LYS A 263 -0.38 -21.25 0.01
C LYS A 263 -0.97 -20.75 1.33
N VAL A 264 -0.84 -19.47 1.58
CA VAL A 264 -1.40 -18.78 2.76
C VAL A 264 -2.79 -18.26 2.39
N MET A 265 -3.79 -18.65 3.18
CA MET A 265 -5.16 -18.20 2.97
C MET A 265 -5.38 -16.80 3.56
N PRO A 266 -6.23 -15.98 2.93
CA PRO A 266 -6.58 -14.67 3.45
C PRO A 266 -7.27 -14.75 4.82
N VAL A 267 -7.13 -13.72 5.62
CA VAL A 267 -7.81 -13.60 6.92
C VAL A 267 -9.19 -12.98 6.81
N ALA A 268 -9.48 -12.33 5.68
CA ALA A 268 -10.80 -11.85 5.31
C ALA A 268 -10.93 -11.84 3.79
N GLU A 269 -12.14 -12.09 3.32
CA GLU A 269 -12.50 -11.97 1.90
C GLU A 269 -13.93 -11.49 1.77
N TYR A 270 -14.27 -10.88 0.64
CA TYR A 270 -15.65 -10.56 0.27
C TYR A 270 -15.88 -10.75 -1.22
N SER A 271 -17.13 -11.08 -1.57
CA SER A 271 -17.47 -11.34 -2.96
C SER A 271 -17.72 -10.06 -3.76
N HIS A 272 -17.64 -10.14 -5.08
CA HIS A 272 -18.01 -9.05 -5.99
C HIS A 272 -19.50 -8.69 -5.96
N GLN A 273 -20.32 -9.35 -5.13
CA GLN A 273 -21.67 -8.90 -4.79
C GLN A 273 -21.67 -7.80 -3.71
N GLU A 274 -20.57 -7.67 -2.96
CA GLU A 274 -20.42 -6.73 -1.86
C GLU A 274 -19.52 -5.55 -2.18
N GLY A 275 -18.64 -5.70 -3.17
CA GLY A 275 -17.69 -4.70 -3.65
C GLY A 275 -17.07 -5.15 -4.95
N CYS A 276 -16.01 -4.46 -5.42
CA CYS A 276 -15.33 -4.85 -6.66
C CYS A 276 -13.83 -4.62 -6.68
N SER A 277 -13.29 -3.94 -5.66
CA SER A 277 -11.87 -3.64 -5.61
C SER A 277 -11.48 -3.23 -4.19
N VAL A 278 -10.83 -4.13 -3.47
CA VAL A 278 -10.34 -3.84 -2.13
C VAL A 278 -9.27 -2.78 -2.18
N THR A 279 -9.41 -1.75 -1.36
CA THR A 279 -8.43 -0.67 -1.28
C THR A 279 -7.34 -0.97 -0.25
N GLY A 280 -7.71 -1.65 0.83
CA GLY A 280 -6.87 -1.85 2.01
C GLY A 280 -7.19 -0.85 3.11
N GLY A 281 -6.29 -0.71 4.07
CA GLY A 281 -6.54 0.08 5.26
C GLY A 281 -5.41 0.03 6.28
N TYR A 282 -5.77 0.33 7.53
CA TYR A 282 -4.84 0.39 8.66
C TYR A 282 -5.47 -0.15 9.94
N VAL A 283 -4.62 -0.64 10.85
CA VAL A 283 -5.02 -0.89 12.23
C VAL A 283 -5.13 0.45 12.95
N TYR A 284 -6.28 0.71 13.56
CA TYR A 284 -6.46 1.91 14.35
C TYR A 284 -5.60 1.87 15.62
N ARG A 285 -4.79 2.92 15.82
CA ARG A 285 -3.92 3.10 16.99
C ARG A 285 -3.97 4.52 17.53
N GLY A 286 -5.01 5.28 17.15
CA GLY A 286 -5.23 6.63 17.63
C GLY A 286 -5.72 6.67 19.06
N ALA A 287 -5.55 7.82 19.70
CA ALA A 287 -5.99 8.04 21.08
C ALA A 287 -7.42 8.62 21.18
N ALA A 288 -7.96 9.14 20.06
CA ALA A 288 -9.29 9.78 20.10
C ALA A 288 -10.42 8.78 20.38
N TYR A 289 -10.28 7.54 19.91
CA TYR A 289 -11.30 6.50 20.03
C TYR A 289 -10.72 5.20 20.60
N PRO A 290 -10.41 5.11 21.91
CA PRO A 290 -9.70 3.94 22.47
C PRO A 290 -10.44 2.60 22.29
N PHE A 291 -11.76 2.62 22.07
CA PHE A 291 -12.55 1.41 21.81
C PHE A 291 -12.37 0.84 20.39
N LEU A 292 -11.69 1.59 19.50
CA LEU A 292 -11.30 1.13 18.17
C LEU A 292 -9.88 0.55 18.13
N ASP A 293 -9.12 0.65 19.22
CA ASP A 293 -7.72 0.21 19.28
C ASP A 293 -7.59 -1.27 18.87
N GLY A 294 -6.67 -1.55 17.94
CA GLY A 294 -6.39 -2.90 17.45
C GLY A 294 -7.32 -3.40 16.36
N ILE A 295 -8.27 -2.61 15.89
CA ILE A 295 -9.16 -2.99 14.80
C ILE A 295 -8.55 -2.52 13.46
N TYR A 296 -8.40 -3.44 12.50
CA TYR A 296 -8.03 -3.11 11.12
C TYR A 296 -9.26 -2.68 10.35
N PHE A 297 -9.26 -1.44 9.85
CA PHE A 297 -10.30 -0.92 8.98
C PHE A 297 -9.83 -0.95 7.54
N TYR A 298 -10.64 -1.50 6.64
CA TYR A 298 -10.37 -1.55 5.21
C TYR A 298 -11.62 -1.24 4.40
N GLY A 299 -11.46 -0.84 3.15
CA GLY A 299 -12.56 -0.38 2.31
C GLY A 299 -12.53 -0.89 0.88
N ASP A 300 -13.65 -0.69 0.20
CA ASP A 300 -13.84 -0.99 -1.22
C ASP A 300 -13.99 0.30 -2.05
N PHE A 301 -13.31 0.34 -3.17
CA PHE A 301 -13.30 1.50 -4.08
C PHE A 301 -14.66 1.75 -4.75
N CYS A 302 -15.38 0.69 -5.12
CA CYS A 302 -16.60 0.80 -5.91
C CYS A 302 -17.81 1.22 -5.09
N THR A 303 -17.94 0.64 -3.92
CA THR A 303 -19.12 0.78 -3.06
C THR A 303 -18.92 1.81 -1.96
N GLY A 304 -17.65 2.06 -1.57
CA GLY A 304 -17.35 2.86 -0.40
C GLY A 304 -17.67 2.16 0.92
N ARG A 305 -17.89 0.86 0.88
CA ARG A 305 -18.09 0.06 2.08
C ARG A 305 -16.81 -0.05 2.87
N ILE A 306 -16.94 0.05 4.19
CA ILE A 306 -15.82 -0.11 5.14
C ILE A 306 -16.12 -1.27 6.05
N TRP A 307 -15.14 -2.14 6.22
CA TRP A 307 -15.17 -3.28 7.15
C TRP A 307 -14.23 -3.04 8.32
N ALA A 308 -14.56 -3.66 9.43
CA ALA A 308 -13.70 -3.83 10.59
C ALA A 308 -13.27 -5.30 10.68
N LEU A 309 -11.98 -5.54 10.82
CA LEU A 309 -11.37 -6.87 10.97
C LEU A 309 -10.61 -6.93 12.29
N GLN A 310 -10.84 -7.96 13.07
CA GLN A 310 -10.20 -8.14 14.37
C GLN A 310 -9.89 -9.60 14.65
N GLN A 311 -8.69 -9.86 15.16
CA GLN A 311 -8.34 -11.18 15.66
C GLN A 311 -9.00 -11.43 17.01
N GLN A 312 -9.57 -12.63 17.15
CA GLN A 312 -10.23 -13.05 18.38
C GLN A 312 -9.21 -13.72 19.32
N PRO A 313 -9.51 -13.84 20.63
CA PRO A 313 -8.61 -14.50 21.58
C PRO A 313 -8.26 -15.96 21.27
N ASP A 314 -9.08 -16.64 20.47
CA ASP A 314 -8.84 -18.01 20.00
C ASP A 314 -7.98 -18.08 18.74
N GLY A 315 -7.52 -16.93 18.23
CA GLY A 315 -6.72 -16.80 17.02
C GLY A 315 -7.53 -16.73 15.72
N SER A 316 -8.84 -16.91 15.76
CA SER A 316 -9.70 -16.72 14.59
C SER A 316 -9.84 -15.24 14.22
N TRP A 317 -10.26 -14.97 12.98
CA TRP A 317 -10.50 -13.62 12.51
C TRP A 317 -12.00 -13.38 12.34
N GLN A 318 -12.45 -12.22 12.74
CA GLN A 318 -13.81 -11.75 12.55
C GLN A 318 -13.83 -10.46 11.74
N THR A 319 -14.58 -10.48 10.64
CA THR A 319 -14.83 -9.30 9.83
C THR A 319 -16.29 -8.92 9.84
N ALA A 320 -16.58 -7.62 9.76
CA ALA A 320 -17.95 -7.11 9.66
C ALA A 320 -17.96 -5.79 8.87
N ALA A 321 -18.94 -5.63 7.98
CA ALA A 321 -19.21 -4.33 7.37
C ALA A 321 -19.75 -3.37 8.45
N VAL A 322 -19.14 -2.19 8.56
CA VAL A 322 -19.43 -1.22 9.62
C VAL A 322 -19.94 0.12 9.09
N LEU A 323 -19.73 0.40 7.80
CA LEU A 323 -20.22 1.64 7.18
C LEU A 323 -20.33 1.49 5.66
N ASP A 324 -21.43 1.95 5.08
CA ASP A 324 -21.57 2.21 3.64
C ASP A 324 -21.40 3.74 3.43
N SER A 325 -20.17 4.18 3.12
CA SER A 325 -19.83 5.61 3.08
C SER A 325 -20.25 6.31 1.79
N GLY A 326 -20.39 5.55 0.71
CA GLY A 326 -20.63 6.09 -0.65
C GLY A 326 -19.42 6.84 -1.24
N ILE A 327 -18.25 6.76 -0.63
CA ILE A 327 -16.99 7.36 -1.08
C ILE A 327 -16.31 6.41 -2.05
N SER A 328 -15.76 6.92 -3.18
CA SER A 328 -14.86 6.10 -4.00
C SER A 328 -13.49 6.02 -3.33
N ILE A 329 -13.35 5.05 -2.40
CA ILE A 329 -12.19 4.95 -1.50
C ILE A 329 -10.94 4.58 -2.29
N ALA A 330 -10.10 5.56 -2.61
CA ALA A 330 -8.85 5.35 -3.33
C ALA A 330 -7.71 4.87 -2.42
N SER A 331 -7.74 5.28 -1.15
CA SER A 331 -6.71 4.93 -0.17
C SER A 331 -7.21 5.23 1.25
N PHE A 332 -6.54 4.62 2.20
CA PHE A 332 -6.50 5.07 3.59
C PHE A 332 -5.14 5.74 3.85
N GLY A 333 -5.07 6.45 4.96
CA GLY A 333 -3.83 6.99 5.51
C GLY A 333 -3.94 7.13 7.02
N GLU A 334 -2.80 7.34 7.68
CA GLU A 334 -2.74 7.65 9.11
C GLU A 334 -1.87 8.87 9.37
N ASP A 335 -2.10 9.54 10.49
CA ASP A 335 -1.23 10.60 10.98
C ASP A 335 -0.20 10.08 12.02
N GLU A 336 0.61 10.98 12.55
CA GLU A 336 1.62 10.62 13.55
C GLU A 336 1.01 10.05 14.83
N GLU A 337 -0.19 10.49 15.20
CA GLU A 337 -0.95 10.04 16.35
C GLU A 337 -1.69 8.71 16.14
N GLY A 338 -1.77 8.22 14.88
CA GLY A 338 -2.46 6.98 14.55
C GLY A 338 -3.95 7.13 14.26
N GLU A 339 -4.41 8.37 14.05
CA GLU A 339 -5.77 8.63 13.59
C GLU A 339 -5.87 8.34 12.09
N LEU A 340 -7.02 7.79 11.66
CA LEU A 340 -7.18 7.30 10.30
C LEU A 340 -7.92 8.28 9.40
N TYR A 341 -7.49 8.32 8.15
CA TYR A 341 -8.06 9.11 7.07
C TYR A 341 -8.50 8.23 5.91
N ILE A 342 -9.56 8.65 5.23
CA ILE A 342 -10.13 7.99 4.05
C ILE A 342 -10.09 8.98 2.90
N LEU A 343 -9.54 8.56 1.78
CA LEU A 343 -9.33 9.40 0.60
C LEU A 343 -10.31 9.03 -0.52
N ASP A 344 -11.12 9.98 -0.95
CA ASP A 344 -11.86 9.88 -2.21
C ASP A 344 -10.89 10.14 -3.37
N LEU A 345 -10.97 9.35 -4.41
CA LEU A 345 -10.16 9.56 -5.62
C LEU A 345 -10.31 10.98 -6.19
N LYS A 346 -11.46 11.63 -5.98
CA LYS A 346 -11.74 12.99 -6.47
C LYS A 346 -11.05 14.10 -5.69
N GLY A 347 -10.44 13.77 -4.53
CA GLY A 347 -9.67 14.72 -3.74
C GLY A 347 -10.29 15.11 -2.40
N ASP A 348 -11.45 14.56 -2.05
CA ASP A 348 -12.02 14.75 -0.73
C ASP A 348 -11.36 13.79 0.28
N ILE A 349 -11.05 14.31 1.45
CA ILE A 349 -10.41 13.56 2.53
C ILE A 349 -11.29 13.62 3.74
N PHE A 350 -11.50 12.48 4.37
CA PHE A 350 -12.33 12.31 5.54
C PHE A 350 -11.52 11.75 6.70
N ARG A 351 -11.92 12.05 7.94
CA ARG A 351 -11.45 11.34 9.12
C ARG A 351 -12.40 10.19 9.46
N LEU A 352 -11.83 9.08 9.88
CA LEU A 352 -12.60 8.01 10.52
C LEU A 352 -12.89 8.43 11.97
N VAL A 353 -14.15 8.37 12.36
CA VAL A 353 -14.65 8.81 13.68
C VAL A 353 -15.35 7.65 14.35
N GLY A 354 -14.95 7.34 15.58
CA GLY A 354 -15.67 6.38 16.41
C GLY A 354 -16.95 6.98 16.99
N VAL A 355 -18.04 6.23 16.96
CA VAL A 355 -19.34 6.61 17.51
C VAL A 355 -19.66 5.70 18.68
N GLN A 356 -19.88 6.28 19.87
CA GLN A 356 -20.30 5.56 21.07
C GLN A 356 -21.80 5.68 21.32
#